data_d366757ddf7e3935b7f60cf754132809
#
_entry.id   d366757ddf7e3935b7f60cf754132809
#
_cell.length_a   1.000
_cell.length_b   1.000
_cell.length_c   1.000
_cell.angle_alpha   90.00
_cell.angle_beta   90.00
_cell.angle_gamma   90.00
#
_symmetry.space_group_name_H-M   'P 1'
#
loop_
_entity.id
_entity.type
_entity.pdbx_description
1 polymer ?
#
loop_
_entity_poly.entity_id
_entity_poly.type
_entity_poly.pdbx_seq_one_letter_code
_entity_poly.pdbx_strand_id
1 'polypeptide(L)'
;RLALVSGVAPVLAPLAGSLLLSVMPWRGIFWVLAAYGAIMLVSAIVFVPETLPAARRGAKGTTTVWQRYASVFRDRVFIGVLVIGAMTFSGLFSYLSASSFLFQQSYGFDAQQYGLLFAANSVGLVIGVQVASRLAARFGPQWVLAFSTASLVLWAIVIVVFDQLGLGLWGTVIPLFFFMTSCGFTFPCAQVLA
;
A
#
# COMPACT_ATOMS: atom_id res chain seq x y z
N ARG A 1 11.13 12.95 2.29
CA ARG A 1 11.86 12.40 1.12
C ARG A 1 11.64 10.89 0.99
N LEU A 2 11.73 10.10 2.08
CA LEU A 2 11.47 8.64 2.05
C LEU A 2 10.03 8.31 1.60
N ALA A 3 9.03 9.06 2.06
CA ALA A 3 7.63 8.87 1.67
C ALA A 3 7.38 9.07 0.16
N LEU A 4 8.17 9.91 -0.52
CA LEU A 4 8.11 10.06 -1.98
C LEU A 4 8.59 8.79 -2.69
N VAL A 5 9.70 8.21 -2.24
CA VAL A 5 10.25 6.98 -2.82
C VAL A 5 9.26 5.84 -2.65
N SER A 6 8.69 5.69 -1.44
CA SER A 6 7.67 4.66 -1.17
C SER A 6 6.39 4.84 -1.99
N GLY A 7 6.02 6.11 -2.30
CA GLY A 7 4.83 6.40 -3.11
C GLY A 7 5.02 6.15 -4.61
N VAL A 8 6.24 6.29 -5.14
CA VAL A 8 6.53 6.08 -6.57
C VAL A 8 6.68 4.59 -6.93
N ALA A 9 7.13 3.78 -5.99
CA ALA A 9 7.36 2.35 -6.23
C ALA A 9 6.14 1.59 -6.79
N PRO A 10 4.90 1.75 -6.26
CA PRO A 10 3.72 1.08 -6.81
C PRO A 10 3.37 1.50 -8.25
N VAL A 11 3.78 2.70 -8.68
CA VAL A 11 3.58 3.17 -10.06
C VAL A 11 4.59 2.55 -11.00
N LEU A 12 5.86 2.50 -10.58
CA LEU A 12 6.95 1.97 -11.41
C LEU A 12 6.96 0.45 -11.50
N ALA A 13 6.52 -0.26 -10.46
CA ALA A 13 6.58 -1.72 -10.41
C ALA A 13 5.79 -2.41 -11.55
N PRO A 14 4.54 -2.05 -11.85
CA PRO A 14 3.80 -2.65 -12.97
C PRO A 14 4.41 -2.31 -14.33
N LEU A 15 4.92 -1.09 -14.52
CA LEU A 15 5.59 -0.68 -15.75
C LEU A 15 6.88 -1.48 -15.95
N ALA A 16 7.69 -1.61 -14.92
CA ALA A 16 8.90 -2.44 -14.98
C ALA A 16 8.56 -3.92 -15.23
N GLY A 17 7.52 -4.44 -14.58
CA GLY A 17 7.04 -5.80 -14.77
C GLY A 17 6.58 -6.07 -16.21
N SER A 18 5.81 -5.16 -16.81
CA SER A 18 5.34 -5.29 -18.20
C SER A 18 6.50 -5.23 -19.22
N LEU A 19 7.48 -4.35 -18.98
CA LEU A 19 8.70 -4.28 -19.80
C LEU A 19 9.54 -5.56 -19.70
N LEU A 20 9.68 -6.13 -18.51
CA LEU A 20 10.39 -7.40 -18.33
C LEU A 20 9.68 -8.54 -19.05
N LEU A 21 8.35 -8.59 -18.99
CA LEU A 21 7.55 -9.61 -19.71
C LEU A 21 7.65 -9.53 -21.22
N SER A 22 7.98 -8.38 -21.80
CA SER A 22 8.19 -8.25 -23.25
C SER A 22 9.50 -8.86 -23.74
N VAL A 23 10.50 -9.04 -22.84
CA VAL A 23 11.84 -9.53 -23.19
C VAL A 23 12.18 -10.89 -22.59
N MET A 24 11.41 -11.36 -21.59
CA MET A 24 11.66 -12.64 -20.91
C MET A 24 10.36 -13.30 -20.44
N PRO A 25 10.35 -14.63 -20.28
CA PRO A 25 9.20 -15.35 -19.73
C PRO A 25 8.98 -14.96 -18.25
N TRP A 26 7.76 -15.17 -17.74
CA TRP A 26 7.37 -14.83 -16.37
C TRP A 26 8.31 -15.39 -15.30
N ARG A 27 8.95 -16.56 -15.55
CA ARG A 27 9.96 -17.12 -14.65
C ARG A 27 11.21 -16.25 -14.55
N GLY A 28 11.57 -15.53 -15.61
CA GLY A 28 12.69 -14.61 -15.62
C GLY A 28 12.54 -13.46 -14.61
N ILE A 29 11.31 -13.01 -14.37
CA ILE A 29 11.04 -11.96 -13.38
C ILE A 29 11.52 -12.38 -11.98
N PHE A 30 11.35 -13.65 -11.60
CA PHE A 30 11.82 -14.13 -10.30
C PHE A 30 13.35 -14.11 -10.18
N TRP A 31 14.06 -14.36 -11.28
CA TRP A 31 15.53 -14.23 -11.31
C TRP A 31 15.98 -12.78 -11.17
N VAL A 32 15.27 -11.84 -11.80
CA VAL A 32 15.54 -10.40 -11.64
C VAL A 32 15.28 -9.96 -10.20
N LEU A 33 14.17 -10.41 -9.60
CA LEU A 33 13.85 -10.12 -8.20
C LEU A 33 14.89 -10.74 -7.24
N ALA A 34 15.35 -11.95 -7.50
CA ALA A 34 16.39 -12.60 -6.71
C ALA A 34 17.72 -11.84 -6.79
N ALA A 35 18.11 -11.43 -8.00
CA ALA A 35 19.30 -10.61 -8.21
C ALA A 35 19.20 -9.24 -7.50
N TYR A 36 18.03 -8.58 -7.62
CA TYR A 36 17.76 -7.34 -6.90
C TYR A 36 17.85 -7.53 -5.39
N GLY A 37 17.24 -8.59 -4.84
CA GLY A 37 17.32 -8.91 -3.41
C GLY A 37 18.76 -9.17 -2.94
N ALA A 38 19.55 -9.89 -3.75
CA ALA A 38 20.96 -10.14 -3.46
C ALA A 38 21.78 -8.82 -3.44
N ILE A 39 21.58 -7.94 -4.41
CA ILE A 39 22.22 -6.62 -4.47
C ILE A 39 21.86 -5.80 -3.22
N MET A 40 20.58 -5.78 -2.84
CA MET A 40 20.12 -5.05 -1.64
C MET A 40 20.72 -5.63 -0.37
N LEU A 41 20.82 -6.95 -0.25
CA LEU A 41 21.45 -7.62 0.89
C LEU A 41 22.95 -7.27 0.99
N VAL A 42 23.68 -7.37 -0.10
CA VAL A 42 25.10 -7.00 -0.14
C VAL A 42 25.28 -5.52 0.19
N SER A 43 24.45 -4.65 -0.38
CA SER A 43 24.49 -3.21 -0.10
C SER A 43 24.22 -2.92 1.38
N ALA A 44 23.26 -3.62 2.00
CA ALA A 44 22.98 -3.46 3.42
C ALA A 44 24.19 -3.89 4.29
N ILE A 45 24.82 -5.01 3.97
CA ILE A 45 25.99 -5.50 4.73
C ILE A 45 27.19 -4.55 4.59
N VAL A 46 27.40 -3.98 3.39
CA VAL A 46 28.60 -3.16 3.10
C VAL A 46 28.40 -1.72 3.56
N PHE A 47 27.24 -1.12 3.33
CA PHE A 47 27.02 0.32 3.50
C PHE A 47 26.26 0.70 4.77
N VAL A 48 25.57 -0.24 5.42
CA VAL A 48 24.83 0.07 6.65
C VAL A 48 25.64 -0.31 7.87
N PRO A 49 26.35 0.66 8.52
CA PRO A 49 27.08 0.37 9.74
C PRO A 49 26.10 0.08 10.88
N GLU A 50 26.53 -0.79 11.79
CA GLU A 50 25.78 -1.05 13.01
C GLU A 50 25.73 0.22 13.89
N THR A 51 24.53 0.77 14.06
CA THR A 51 24.30 2.02 14.78
C THR A 51 24.03 1.83 16.27
N LEU A 52 23.75 0.58 16.70
CA LEU A 52 23.49 0.32 18.12
C LEU A 52 24.81 0.28 18.91
N PRO A 53 25.02 1.16 19.90
CA PRO A 53 26.22 1.15 20.75
C PRO A 53 26.45 -0.22 21.40
N ALA A 54 27.70 -0.68 21.43
CA ALA A 54 28.07 -1.98 21.96
C ALA A 54 27.55 -2.23 23.40
N ALA A 55 27.50 -1.18 24.24
CA ALA A 55 26.97 -1.23 25.60
C ALA A 55 25.46 -1.57 25.66
N ARG A 56 24.70 -1.30 24.59
CA ARG A 56 23.27 -1.61 24.51
C ARG A 56 22.96 -2.92 23.82
N ARG A 57 23.92 -3.53 23.11
CA ARG A 57 23.73 -4.78 22.38
C ARG A 57 23.50 -6.00 23.26
N GLY A 58 23.89 -5.99 24.51
CA GLY A 58 23.75 -7.10 25.43
C GLY A 58 22.81 -6.82 26.62
N ALA A 59 22.21 -5.65 26.68
CA ALA A 59 21.29 -5.31 27.75
C ALA A 59 20.06 -6.21 27.65
N LYS A 60 20.06 -7.32 28.40
CA LYS A 60 18.86 -8.14 28.62
C LYS A 60 17.84 -7.24 29.31
N GLY A 61 16.87 -6.74 28.58
CA GLY A 61 15.73 -6.07 29.18
C GLY A 61 15.08 -7.02 30.18
N THR A 62 14.65 -6.50 31.30
CA THR A 62 13.96 -7.24 32.39
C THR A 62 12.64 -7.85 31.94
N THR A 63 12.13 -7.45 30.76
CA THR A 63 10.87 -7.94 30.18
C THR A 63 11.12 -9.00 29.12
N THR A 64 10.42 -10.12 29.23
CA THR A 64 10.42 -11.17 28.21
C THR A 64 9.82 -10.64 26.91
N VAL A 65 10.30 -11.15 25.77
CA VAL A 65 9.77 -10.80 24.42
C VAL A 65 8.25 -10.90 24.40
N TRP A 66 7.69 -11.97 24.98
CA TRP A 66 6.24 -12.19 25.08
C TRP A 66 5.52 -11.09 25.86
N GLN A 67 6.10 -10.60 26.95
CA GLN A 67 5.51 -9.51 27.72
C GLN A 67 5.49 -8.19 26.94
N ARG A 68 6.50 -7.93 26.13
CA ARG A 68 6.54 -6.76 25.23
C ARG A 68 5.44 -6.84 24.16
N TYR A 69 5.30 -7.99 23.50
CA TYR A 69 4.21 -8.18 22.55
C TYR A 69 2.84 -8.06 23.24
N ALA A 70 2.65 -8.69 24.39
CA ALA A 70 1.41 -8.60 25.14
C ALA A 70 1.06 -7.17 25.56
N SER A 71 2.04 -6.32 25.90
CA SER A 71 1.79 -4.91 26.21
C SER A 71 1.31 -4.12 25.00
N VAL A 72 1.90 -4.35 23.83
CA VAL A 72 1.51 -3.70 22.57
C VAL A 72 0.08 -4.12 22.16
N PHE A 73 -0.24 -5.41 22.26
CA PHE A 73 -1.60 -5.92 21.98
C PHE A 73 -2.65 -5.56 23.05
N ARG A 74 -2.27 -4.95 24.17
CA ARG A 74 -3.22 -4.37 25.14
C ARG A 74 -3.54 -2.90 24.85
N ASP A 75 -2.76 -2.24 24.02
CA ASP A 75 -3.03 -0.87 23.63
C ASP A 75 -4.18 -0.81 22.63
N ARG A 76 -5.28 -0.16 23.04
CA ARG A 76 -6.49 -0.03 22.22
C ARG A 76 -6.26 0.78 20.96
N VAL A 77 -5.35 1.77 21.02
CA VAL A 77 -5.01 2.61 19.86
C VAL A 77 -4.26 1.77 18.84
N PHE A 78 -3.26 1.02 19.30
CA PHE A 78 -2.51 0.10 18.45
C PHE A 78 -3.42 -0.93 17.77
N ILE A 79 -4.31 -1.59 18.51
CA ILE A 79 -5.26 -2.57 17.95
C ILE A 79 -6.19 -1.91 16.92
N GLY A 80 -6.72 -0.72 17.22
CA GLY A 80 -7.56 0.02 16.28
C GLY A 80 -6.85 0.33 14.96
N VAL A 81 -5.62 0.84 15.04
CA VAL A 81 -4.79 1.14 13.87
C VAL A 81 -4.41 -0.14 13.11
N LEU A 82 -4.09 -1.22 13.82
CA LEU A 82 -3.78 -2.53 13.22
C LEU A 82 -4.97 -3.06 12.42
N VAL A 83 -6.18 -3.02 12.98
CA VAL A 83 -7.40 -3.49 12.29
C VAL A 83 -7.69 -2.63 11.06
N ILE A 84 -7.62 -1.30 11.16
CA ILE A 84 -7.82 -0.40 10.03
C ILE A 84 -6.78 -0.67 8.94
N GLY A 85 -5.51 -0.83 9.31
CA GLY A 85 -4.43 -1.17 8.39
C GLY A 85 -4.68 -2.51 7.69
N ALA A 86 -5.03 -3.55 8.44
CA ALA A 86 -5.32 -4.89 7.91
C ALA A 86 -6.50 -4.85 6.92
N MET A 87 -7.59 -4.15 7.25
CA MET A 87 -8.74 -3.98 6.36
C MET A 87 -8.39 -3.20 5.09
N THR A 88 -7.59 -2.14 5.22
CA THR A 88 -7.11 -1.35 4.06
C THR A 88 -6.25 -2.20 3.14
N PHE A 89 -5.31 -2.98 3.70
CA PHE A 89 -4.51 -3.92 2.91
C PHE A 89 -5.35 -5.01 2.26
N SER A 90 -6.34 -5.57 2.96
CA SER A 90 -7.26 -6.55 2.40
C SER A 90 -8.02 -5.97 1.20
N GLY A 91 -8.52 -4.75 1.28
CA GLY A 91 -9.17 -4.05 0.17
C GLY A 91 -8.23 -3.82 -1.00
N LEU A 92 -7.00 -3.37 -0.74
CA LEU A 92 -5.97 -3.17 -1.77
C LEU A 92 -5.62 -4.49 -2.47
N PHE A 93 -5.38 -5.57 -1.73
CA PHE A 93 -5.07 -6.87 -2.32
C PHE A 93 -6.26 -7.50 -3.05
N SER A 94 -7.49 -7.30 -2.58
CA SER A 94 -8.71 -7.69 -3.31
C SER A 94 -8.77 -6.98 -4.67
N TYR A 95 -8.50 -5.67 -4.70
CA TYR A 95 -8.38 -4.93 -5.95
C TYR A 95 -7.28 -5.52 -6.85
N LEU A 96 -6.08 -5.72 -6.33
CA LEU A 96 -4.95 -6.27 -7.11
C LEU A 96 -5.28 -7.63 -7.73
N SER A 97 -5.95 -8.49 -6.97
CA SER A 97 -6.30 -9.86 -7.43
C SER A 97 -7.43 -9.86 -8.44
N ALA A 98 -8.46 -9.05 -8.23
CA ALA A 98 -9.67 -9.09 -9.05
C ALA A 98 -9.63 -8.15 -10.26
N SER A 99 -8.86 -7.06 -10.19
CA SER A 99 -8.91 -6.00 -11.21
C SER A 99 -8.48 -6.46 -12.60
N SER A 100 -7.44 -7.29 -12.72
CA SER A 100 -7.00 -7.78 -14.02
C SER A 100 -8.08 -8.64 -14.69
N PHE A 101 -8.74 -9.50 -13.90
CA PHE A 101 -9.86 -10.32 -14.39
C PHE A 101 -11.04 -9.44 -14.80
N LEU A 102 -11.45 -8.52 -13.95
CA LEU A 102 -12.60 -7.65 -14.19
C LEU A 102 -12.39 -6.79 -15.44
N PHE A 103 -11.27 -6.09 -15.55
CA PHE A 103 -11.06 -5.17 -16.67
C PHE A 103 -10.71 -5.86 -17.98
N GLN A 104 -9.95 -6.95 -17.96
CA GLN A 104 -9.57 -7.63 -19.19
C GLN A 104 -10.64 -8.62 -19.68
N GLN A 105 -11.29 -9.37 -18.78
CA GLN A 105 -12.27 -10.38 -19.21
C GLN A 105 -13.69 -9.82 -19.30
N SER A 106 -14.12 -8.96 -18.35
CA SER A 106 -15.49 -8.44 -18.35
C SER A 106 -15.64 -7.17 -19.19
N TYR A 107 -14.65 -6.28 -19.16
CA TYR A 107 -14.67 -5.03 -19.93
C TYR A 107 -13.85 -5.07 -21.23
N GLY A 108 -13.15 -6.18 -21.52
CA GLY A 108 -12.43 -6.38 -22.76
C GLY A 108 -11.18 -5.53 -22.95
N PHE A 109 -10.58 -5.03 -21.85
CA PHE A 109 -9.34 -4.25 -21.92
C PHE A 109 -8.18 -5.10 -22.39
N ASP A 110 -7.36 -4.54 -23.25
CA ASP A 110 -6.04 -5.11 -23.52
C ASP A 110 -5.07 -4.84 -22.36
N ALA A 111 -3.90 -5.50 -22.40
CA ALA A 111 -2.90 -5.36 -21.34
C ALA A 111 -2.38 -3.91 -21.18
N GLN A 112 -2.34 -3.14 -22.27
CA GLN A 112 -1.89 -1.76 -22.27
C GLN A 112 -2.92 -0.83 -21.61
N GLN A 113 -4.20 -0.98 -21.97
CA GLN A 113 -5.32 -0.24 -21.39
C GLN A 113 -5.44 -0.51 -19.88
N TYR A 114 -5.32 -1.78 -19.49
CA TYR A 114 -5.29 -2.15 -18.09
C TYR A 114 -4.10 -1.51 -17.34
N GLY A 115 -2.92 -1.53 -17.96
CA GLY A 115 -1.73 -0.88 -17.41
C GLY A 115 -1.91 0.62 -17.18
N LEU A 116 -2.55 1.33 -18.11
CA LEU A 116 -2.87 2.76 -17.97
C LEU A 116 -3.86 3.02 -16.82
N LEU A 117 -4.90 2.20 -16.72
CA LEU A 117 -5.86 2.28 -15.62
C LEU A 117 -5.18 2.05 -14.26
N PHE A 118 -4.32 1.04 -14.20
CA PHE A 118 -3.56 0.74 -12.98
C PHE A 118 -2.62 1.89 -12.60
N ALA A 119 -1.94 2.49 -13.59
CA ALA A 119 -1.10 3.66 -13.38
C ALA A 119 -1.91 4.86 -12.86
N ALA A 120 -3.09 5.12 -13.43
CA ALA A 120 -3.98 6.19 -12.96
C ALA A 120 -4.40 5.98 -11.49
N ASN A 121 -4.80 4.76 -11.12
CA ASN A 121 -5.13 4.41 -9.73
C ASN A 121 -3.93 4.56 -8.78
N SER A 122 -2.73 4.18 -9.24
CA SER A 122 -1.50 4.36 -8.47
C SER A 122 -1.15 5.83 -8.24
N VAL A 123 -1.41 6.71 -9.23
CA VAL A 123 -1.28 8.16 -9.05
C VAL A 123 -2.25 8.66 -7.97
N GLY A 124 -3.49 8.19 -7.96
CA GLY A 124 -4.45 8.49 -6.90
C GLY A 124 -3.92 8.11 -5.50
N LEU A 125 -3.35 6.92 -5.37
CA LEU A 125 -2.73 6.44 -4.13
C LEU A 125 -1.58 7.36 -3.69
N VAL A 126 -0.69 7.75 -4.60
CA VAL A 126 0.43 8.67 -4.32
C VAL A 126 -0.08 10.04 -3.87
N ILE A 127 -1.08 10.59 -4.55
CA ILE A 127 -1.73 11.86 -4.16
C ILE A 127 -2.28 11.72 -2.74
N GLY A 128 -2.97 10.62 -2.44
CA GLY A 128 -3.49 10.32 -1.11
C GLY A 128 -2.41 10.36 -0.03
N VAL A 129 -1.28 9.66 -0.25
CA VAL A 129 -0.13 9.65 0.69
C VAL A 129 0.42 11.05 0.91
N GLN A 130 0.62 11.84 -0.15
CA GLN A 130 1.19 13.19 -0.04
C GLN A 130 0.26 14.17 0.68
N VAL A 131 -1.02 14.14 0.33
CA VAL A 131 -2.02 15.01 0.94
C VAL A 131 -2.23 14.62 2.40
N ALA A 132 -2.36 13.31 2.70
CA ALA A 132 -2.51 12.82 4.07
C ALA A 132 -1.35 13.24 4.98
N SER A 133 -0.12 13.16 4.50
CA SER A 133 1.07 13.57 5.27
C SER A 133 1.01 15.06 5.67
N ARG A 134 0.52 15.92 4.78
CA ARG A 134 0.34 17.34 5.07
C ARG A 134 -0.84 17.62 6.01
N LEU A 135 -1.97 16.93 5.79
CA LEU A 135 -3.15 17.08 6.63
C LEU A 135 -2.90 16.54 8.04
N ALA A 136 -2.20 15.42 8.18
CA ALA A 136 -1.84 14.85 9.48
C ALA A 136 -0.97 15.79 10.31
N ALA A 137 -0.06 16.53 9.67
CA ALA A 137 0.74 17.56 10.32
C ALA A 137 -0.10 18.75 10.81
N ARG A 138 -1.23 19.07 10.14
CA ARG A 138 -2.07 20.22 10.47
C ARG A 138 -3.23 19.88 11.42
N PHE A 139 -3.90 18.76 11.20
CA PHE A 139 -5.14 18.39 11.91
C PHE A 139 -4.96 17.23 12.89
N GLY A 140 -3.78 16.58 12.85
CA GLY A 140 -3.50 15.38 13.62
C GLY A 140 -3.82 14.09 12.85
N PRO A 141 -2.99 13.04 13.03
CA PRO A 141 -3.10 11.80 12.25
C PRO A 141 -4.39 11.02 12.54
N GLN A 142 -4.94 11.11 13.75
CA GLN A 142 -6.17 10.42 14.14
C GLN A 142 -7.39 10.88 13.33
N TRP A 143 -7.53 12.18 13.07
CA TRP A 143 -8.65 12.72 12.30
C TRP A 143 -8.55 12.40 10.82
N VAL A 144 -7.33 12.43 10.28
CA VAL A 144 -7.07 12.03 8.89
C VAL A 144 -7.32 10.53 8.70
N LEU A 145 -6.95 9.70 9.68
CA LEU A 145 -7.21 8.26 9.67
C LEU A 145 -8.73 7.98 9.72
N ALA A 146 -9.48 8.68 10.59
CA ALA A 146 -10.93 8.53 10.66
C ALA A 146 -11.60 8.94 9.34
N PHE A 147 -11.19 10.07 8.75
CA PHE A 147 -11.67 10.51 7.44
C PHE A 147 -11.37 9.49 6.35
N SER A 148 -10.13 8.97 6.29
CA SER A 148 -9.76 7.99 5.27
C SER A 148 -10.56 6.70 5.39
N THR A 149 -10.79 6.21 6.60
CA THR A 149 -11.59 5.01 6.86
C THR A 149 -13.05 5.20 6.43
N ALA A 150 -13.65 6.34 6.78
CA ALA A 150 -15.01 6.68 6.33
C ALA A 150 -15.10 6.79 4.81
N SER A 151 -14.09 7.40 4.18
CA SER A 151 -13.99 7.54 2.72
C SER A 151 -13.83 6.17 2.04
N LEU A 152 -13.03 5.26 2.59
CA LEU A 152 -12.89 3.88 2.07
C LEU A 152 -14.23 3.15 2.06
N VAL A 153 -14.98 3.22 3.17
CA VAL A 153 -16.31 2.60 3.27
C VAL A 153 -17.27 3.22 2.27
N LEU A 154 -17.29 4.56 2.18
CA LEU A 154 -18.14 5.28 1.23
C LEU A 154 -17.88 4.82 -0.21
N TRP A 155 -16.62 4.86 -0.66
CA TRP A 155 -16.30 4.50 -2.05
C TRP A 155 -16.51 3.01 -2.34
N ALA A 156 -16.30 2.12 -1.36
CA ALA A 156 -16.66 0.71 -1.50
C ALA A 156 -18.16 0.52 -1.73
N ILE A 157 -19.00 1.23 -0.95
CA ILE A 157 -20.47 1.21 -1.14
C ILE A 157 -20.84 1.79 -2.51
N VAL A 158 -20.24 2.91 -2.90
CA VAL A 158 -20.51 3.56 -4.20
C VAL A 158 -20.18 2.63 -5.36
N ILE A 159 -19.09 1.87 -5.30
CA ILE A 159 -18.74 0.86 -6.31
C ILE A 159 -19.86 -0.16 -6.46
N VAL A 160 -20.33 -0.73 -5.32
CA VAL A 160 -21.41 -1.74 -5.35
C VAL A 160 -22.72 -1.16 -5.87
N VAL A 161 -23.08 0.04 -5.44
CA VAL A 161 -24.33 0.71 -5.89
C VAL A 161 -24.27 1.01 -7.39
N PHE A 162 -23.15 1.51 -7.89
CA PHE A 162 -22.98 1.85 -9.30
C PHE A 162 -22.95 0.61 -10.19
N ASP A 163 -22.39 -0.49 -9.70
CA ASP A 163 -22.45 -1.78 -10.38
C ASP A 163 -23.91 -2.28 -10.49
N GLN A 164 -24.68 -2.24 -9.41
CA GLN A 164 -26.11 -2.63 -9.42
C GLN A 164 -26.98 -1.73 -10.31
N LEU A 165 -26.64 -0.44 -10.43
CA LEU A 165 -27.32 0.49 -11.33
C LEU A 165 -26.92 0.32 -12.81
N GLY A 166 -25.98 -0.56 -13.11
CA GLY A 166 -25.53 -0.83 -14.47
C GLY A 166 -24.81 0.34 -15.12
N LEU A 167 -24.13 1.20 -14.37
CA LEU A 167 -23.41 2.37 -14.88
C LEU A 167 -22.15 2.00 -15.68
N GLY A 168 -21.87 0.72 -15.83
CA GLY A 168 -20.81 0.17 -16.67
C GLY A 168 -19.41 0.59 -16.20
N LEU A 169 -18.49 0.71 -17.16
CA LEU A 169 -17.07 0.95 -16.89
C LEU A 169 -16.80 2.17 -16.02
N TRP A 170 -17.39 3.31 -16.33
CA TRP A 170 -17.14 4.56 -15.62
C TRP A 170 -17.70 4.55 -14.19
N GLY A 171 -18.80 3.82 -13.98
CA GLY A 171 -19.36 3.57 -12.66
C GLY A 171 -18.43 2.76 -11.74
N THR A 172 -17.50 2.02 -12.31
CA THR A 172 -16.48 1.27 -11.56
C THR A 172 -15.18 2.05 -11.42
N VAL A 173 -14.67 2.63 -12.53
CA VAL A 173 -13.35 3.27 -12.57
C VAL A 173 -13.27 4.51 -11.68
N ILE A 174 -14.29 5.38 -11.71
CA ILE A 174 -14.26 6.64 -10.96
C ILE A 174 -14.26 6.39 -9.44
N PRO A 175 -15.20 5.61 -8.88
CA PRO A 175 -15.17 5.33 -7.43
C PRO A 175 -13.92 4.55 -7.02
N LEU A 176 -13.41 3.67 -7.87
CA LEU A 176 -12.20 2.91 -7.63
C LEU A 176 -10.97 3.82 -7.49
N PHE A 177 -10.84 4.85 -8.32
CA PHE A 177 -9.78 5.85 -8.20
C PHE A 177 -9.81 6.56 -6.83
N PHE A 178 -10.99 6.95 -6.37
CA PHE A 178 -11.15 7.59 -5.05
C PHE A 178 -10.94 6.60 -3.91
N PHE A 179 -11.32 5.34 -4.08
CA PHE A 179 -11.02 4.27 -3.12
C PHE A 179 -9.50 4.10 -2.96
N MET A 180 -8.76 4.03 -4.07
CA MET A 180 -7.29 3.94 -4.06
C MET A 180 -6.63 5.17 -3.45
N THR A 181 -7.16 6.36 -3.73
CA THR A 181 -6.71 7.60 -3.10
C THR A 181 -6.93 7.55 -1.58
N SER A 182 -8.06 7.03 -1.13
CA SER A 182 -8.37 6.86 0.30
C SER A 182 -7.46 5.84 0.98
N CYS A 183 -7.08 4.75 0.30
CA CYS A 183 -6.03 3.84 0.78
C CYS A 183 -4.71 4.60 1.03
N GLY A 184 -4.34 5.51 0.13
CA GLY A 184 -3.15 6.35 0.28
C GLY A 184 -3.18 7.23 1.53
N PHE A 185 -4.35 7.73 1.94
CA PHE A 185 -4.49 8.50 3.18
C PHE A 185 -4.24 7.67 4.44
N THR A 186 -4.56 6.39 4.42
CA THR A 186 -4.44 5.52 5.60
C THR A 186 -2.99 5.23 5.97
N PHE A 187 -2.11 4.98 4.99
CA PHE A 187 -0.76 4.50 5.24
C PHE A 187 0.10 5.41 6.13
N PRO A 188 0.29 6.72 5.82
CA PRO A 188 1.14 7.56 6.66
C PRO A 188 0.55 7.80 8.05
N CYS A 189 -0.77 7.85 8.18
CA CYS A 189 -1.43 8.06 9.46
C CYS A 189 -1.32 6.84 10.36
N ALA A 190 -1.49 5.63 9.80
CA ALA A 190 -1.33 4.40 10.55
C ALA A 190 0.11 4.23 11.06
N GLN A 191 1.13 4.56 10.25
CA GLN A 191 2.54 4.49 10.66
C GLN A 191 2.92 5.46 11.79
N VAL A 192 2.22 6.59 11.91
CA VAL A 192 2.50 7.58 12.97
C VAL A 192 1.79 7.21 14.26
N LEU A 193 0.66 6.51 14.20
CA LEU A 193 -0.17 6.16 15.35
C LEU A 193 0.17 4.80 15.96
N ALA A 194 0.82 3.90 15.20
CA ALA A 194 1.29 2.59 15.65
C ALA A 194 2.66 2.69 16.35
#